data_77085866f976925e4ee764adf7b1bd46
#
_entry.id   77085866f976925e4ee764adf7b1bd46
#
_cell.length_a   1.000
_cell.length_b   1.000
_cell.length_c   1.000
_cell.angle_alpha   90.00
_cell.angle_beta   90.00
_cell.angle_gamma   90.00
#
_symmetry.space_group_name_H-M   'P 1'
#
loop_
_entity.id
_entity.type
_entity.pdbx_description
1 polymer ?
#
loop_
_entity_poly.entity_id
_entity_poly.type
_entity_poly.pdbx_seq_one_letter_code
_entity_poly.pdbx_strand_id
1 'polypeptide(L)'
;MKARVTVTLKSGILDPQGKAIEGALKSLGVGGVASIRQGKVFDIELEDGSDKARAEALLKDAADKLLANTVIENYRVEVVG
;
A
#
# COMPACT_ATOMS: atom_id res chain seq x y z
N MET A 1 -13.94 -13.52 -6.34
CA MET A 1 -13.46 -12.17 -6.69
C MET A 1 -12.26 -11.84 -5.84
N LYS A 2 -11.23 -11.34 -6.44
CA LYS A 2 -10.00 -10.96 -5.74
C LYS A 2 -9.78 -9.46 -5.80
N ALA A 3 -9.09 -8.94 -4.79
CA ALA A 3 -8.80 -7.52 -4.71
C ALA A 3 -7.43 -7.28 -4.08
N ARG A 4 -6.91 -6.10 -4.30
CA ARG A 4 -5.65 -5.67 -3.72
C ARG A 4 -5.78 -4.27 -3.16
N VAL A 5 -5.32 -4.09 -1.93
CA VAL A 5 -5.21 -2.77 -1.31
C VAL A 5 -3.73 -2.47 -1.12
N THR A 6 -3.28 -1.38 -1.72
CA THR A 6 -1.90 -0.91 -1.59
C THR A 6 -1.88 0.33 -0.71
N VAL A 7 -1.07 0.30 0.34
CA VAL A 7 -0.95 1.39 1.32
C VAL A 7 0.45 1.95 1.28
N THR A 8 0.57 3.26 1.10
CA THR A 8 1.85 3.96 1.07
C THR A 8 1.79 5.22 1.93
N LEU A 9 2.94 5.67 2.41
CA LEU A 9 3.02 6.93 3.15
C LEU A 9 2.72 8.12 2.25
N LYS A 10 2.05 9.12 2.80
CA LYS A 10 1.79 10.38 2.10
C LYS A 10 3.09 11.08 1.77
N SER A 11 3.07 11.86 0.70
CA SER A 11 4.17 12.73 0.33
C SER A 11 4.53 13.67 1.49
N GLY A 12 5.82 13.81 1.77
CA GLY A 12 6.30 14.63 2.87
C GLY A 12 6.40 13.94 4.23
N ILE A 13 5.87 12.73 4.36
CA ILE A 13 6.03 11.94 5.58
C ILE A 13 7.35 11.17 5.48
N LEU A 14 8.17 11.25 6.53
CA LEU A 14 9.44 10.54 6.59
C LEU A 14 9.21 9.03 6.65
N ASP A 15 9.92 8.29 5.80
CA ASP A 15 9.93 6.83 5.81
C ASP A 15 11.28 6.34 6.33
N PRO A 16 11.41 6.04 7.63
CA PRO A 16 12.68 5.59 8.19
C PRO A 16 13.14 4.25 7.62
N GLN A 17 12.21 3.35 7.25
CA GLN A 17 12.56 2.07 6.63
C GLN A 17 13.10 2.27 5.21
N GLY A 18 12.47 3.13 4.43
CA GLY A 18 12.94 3.48 3.09
C GLY A 18 14.32 4.09 3.13
N LYS A 19 14.57 5.00 4.08
CA LYS A 19 15.89 5.62 4.27
C LYS A 19 16.96 4.59 4.65
N ALA A 20 16.64 3.66 5.54
CA ALA A 20 17.57 2.59 5.92
C ALA A 20 17.92 1.70 4.74
N ILE A 21 16.94 1.36 3.90
CA ILE A 21 17.17 0.55 2.69
C ILE A 21 18.07 1.32 1.70
N GLU A 22 17.82 2.61 1.51
CA GLU A 22 18.68 3.44 0.65
C GLU A 22 20.14 3.38 1.10
N GLY A 23 20.38 3.55 2.40
CA GLY A 23 21.73 3.48 2.97
C GLY A 23 22.37 2.11 2.80
N ALA A 24 21.60 1.05 3.02
CA ALA A 24 22.06 -0.32 2.86
C ALA A 24 22.46 -0.62 1.42
N LEU A 25 21.67 -0.17 0.45
CA LEU A 25 21.99 -0.36 -0.96
C LEU A 25 23.27 0.34 -1.37
N LYS A 26 23.51 1.55 -0.88
CA LYS A 26 24.76 2.27 -1.11
C LYS A 26 25.96 1.49 -0.56
N SER A 27 25.80 0.95 0.65
CA SER A 27 26.87 0.13 1.28
C SER A 27 27.14 -1.15 0.49
N LEU A 28 26.15 -1.67 -0.21
CA LEU A 28 26.30 -2.87 -1.04
C LEU A 28 26.77 -2.57 -2.46
N GLY A 29 27.04 -1.30 -2.78
CA GLY A 29 27.51 -0.90 -4.10
C GLY A 29 26.43 -0.79 -5.15
N VAL A 30 25.17 -0.78 -4.76
CA VAL A 30 24.05 -0.59 -5.70
C VAL A 30 23.83 0.91 -5.88
N GLY A 31 24.23 1.41 -7.05
CA GLY A 31 24.08 2.82 -7.39
C GLY A 31 22.83 3.10 -8.23
N GLY A 32 22.52 4.37 -8.41
CA GLY A 32 21.43 4.80 -9.30
C GLY A 32 20.05 4.92 -8.63
N VAL A 33 19.94 4.63 -7.34
CA VAL A 33 18.69 4.76 -6.59
C VAL A 33 18.63 6.13 -5.94
N ALA A 34 17.70 6.97 -6.36
CA ALA A 34 17.53 8.32 -5.82
C ALA A 34 16.77 8.30 -4.49
N SER A 35 15.72 7.45 -4.39
CA SER A 35 14.93 7.34 -3.18
C SER A 35 14.17 6.02 -3.15
N ILE A 36 13.81 5.57 -1.96
CA ILE A 36 13.00 4.38 -1.75
C ILE A 36 11.91 4.70 -0.75
N ARG A 37 10.70 4.26 -1.05
CA ARG A 37 9.55 4.32 -0.13
C ARG A 37 8.98 2.92 0.02
N GLN A 38 8.74 2.52 1.25
CA GLN A 38 8.18 1.22 1.56
C GLN A 38 6.67 1.35 1.80
N GLY A 39 5.92 0.37 1.36
CA GLY A 39 4.48 0.32 1.59
C GLY A 39 4.03 -1.09 1.95
N LYS A 40 2.73 -1.26 2.06
CA LYS A 40 2.10 -2.55 2.36
C LYS A 40 1.14 -2.92 1.23
N VAL A 41 1.01 -4.22 0.99
CA VAL A 41 0.04 -4.75 0.04
C VAL A 41 -0.81 -5.79 0.76
N PHE A 42 -2.12 -5.67 0.63
CA PHE A 42 -3.07 -6.66 1.13
C PHE A 42 -3.74 -7.32 -0.06
N ASP A 43 -3.55 -8.62 -0.21
CA ASP A 43 -4.27 -9.44 -1.20
C ASP A 43 -5.48 -10.04 -0.50
N ILE A 44 -6.66 -9.79 -1.04
CA ILE A 44 -7.92 -10.09 -0.39
C ILE A 44 -8.77 -10.96 -1.30
N GLU A 45 -9.30 -12.06 -0.77
CA GLU A 45 -10.33 -12.83 -1.44
C GLU A 45 -11.68 -12.42 -0.88
N LEU A 46 -12.60 -12.07 -1.77
CA LEU A 46 -13.95 -11.67 -1.41
C LEU A 46 -14.90 -12.85 -1.57
N GLU A 47 -15.90 -12.91 -0.71
CA GLU A 47 -16.94 -13.92 -0.79
C GLU A 47 -17.71 -13.79 -2.10
N ASP A 48 -18.27 -14.89 -2.57
CA ASP A 48 -19.05 -14.92 -3.79
C ASP A 48 -20.33 -14.07 -3.65
N GLY A 49 -20.80 -13.55 -4.80
CA GLY A 49 -22.03 -12.77 -4.87
C GLY A 49 -21.86 -11.27 -4.73
N SER A 50 -20.62 -10.79 -4.54
CA SER A 50 -20.34 -9.35 -4.53
C SER A 50 -20.15 -8.83 -5.95
N ASP A 51 -20.75 -7.69 -6.25
CA ASP A 51 -20.42 -6.97 -7.48
C ASP A 51 -19.21 -6.04 -7.24
N LYS A 52 -18.62 -5.54 -8.32
CA LYS A 52 -17.42 -4.73 -8.25
C LYS A 52 -17.62 -3.45 -7.44
N ALA A 53 -18.75 -2.79 -7.59
CA ALA A 53 -19.03 -1.53 -6.89
C ALA A 53 -19.16 -1.75 -5.38
N ARG A 54 -19.82 -2.83 -4.96
CA ARG A 54 -19.95 -3.18 -3.56
C ARG A 54 -18.60 -3.59 -2.98
N ALA A 55 -17.81 -4.34 -3.74
CA ALA A 55 -16.47 -4.75 -3.32
C ALA A 55 -15.57 -3.52 -3.10
N GLU A 56 -15.58 -2.57 -4.01
CA GLU A 56 -14.80 -1.35 -3.87
C GLU A 56 -15.20 -0.56 -2.63
N ALA A 57 -16.51 -0.41 -2.38
CA ALA A 57 -17.02 0.31 -1.22
C ALA A 57 -16.62 -0.37 0.09
N LEU A 58 -16.73 -1.69 0.15
CA LEU A 58 -16.33 -2.48 1.32
C LEU A 58 -14.84 -2.35 1.60
N LEU A 59 -14.03 -2.40 0.56
CA LEU A 59 -12.57 -2.33 0.71
C LEU A 59 -12.10 -0.93 1.10
N LYS A 60 -12.73 0.12 0.59
CA LYS A 60 -12.45 1.49 1.04
C LYS A 60 -12.79 1.66 2.51
N ASP A 61 -13.93 1.13 2.94
CA ASP A 61 -14.32 1.16 4.35
C ASP A 61 -13.31 0.42 5.22
N ALA A 62 -12.90 -0.77 4.81
CA ALA A 62 -11.90 -1.56 5.53
C ALA A 62 -10.55 -0.84 5.61
N ALA A 63 -10.12 -0.21 4.51
CA ALA A 63 -8.87 0.53 4.47
C ALA A 63 -8.92 1.74 5.41
N ASP A 64 -10.00 2.50 5.41
CA ASP A 64 -10.17 3.66 6.28
C ASP A 64 -10.20 3.28 7.75
N LYS A 65 -10.84 2.15 8.09
CA LYS A 65 -11.03 1.75 9.48
C LYS A 65 -9.85 1.00 10.08
N LEU A 66 -9.11 0.25 9.27
CA LEU A 66 -8.10 -0.65 9.80
C LEU A 66 -6.81 -0.74 8.98
N LEU A 67 -6.90 -0.90 7.65
CA LEU A 67 -5.73 -1.25 6.85
C LEU A 67 -4.74 -0.10 6.70
N ALA A 68 -5.21 1.13 6.65
CA ALA A 68 -4.39 2.30 6.49
C ALA A 68 -4.62 3.29 7.63
N ASN A 69 -3.55 3.96 8.05
CA ASN A 69 -3.66 5.12 8.92
C ASN A 69 -3.79 6.36 8.03
N THR A 70 -5.01 6.81 7.79
CA THR A 70 -5.29 7.86 6.81
C THR A 70 -4.74 9.24 7.18
N VAL A 71 -4.24 9.39 8.40
CA VAL A 71 -3.54 10.61 8.80
C VAL A 71 -2.19 10.72 8.07
N ILE A 72 -1.48 9.61 7.92
CA ILE A 72 -0.13 9.57 7.36
C ILE A 72 0.00 8.72 6.10
N GLU A 73 -1.03 7.96 5.75
CA GLU A 73 -0.98 7.02 4.63
C GLU A 73 -2.07 7.28 3.61
N ASN A 74 -1.76 6.98 2.36
CA ASN A 74 -2.72 6.87 1.27
C ASN A 74 -2.94 5.40 0.96
N TYR A 75 -4.06 5.07 0.33
CA TYR A 75 -4.30 3.71 -0.13
C TYR A 75 -4.92 3.70 -1.52
N ARG A 76 -4.75 2.59 -2.21
CA ARG A 76 -5.36 2.35 -3.51
C ARG A 76 -6.03 0.99 -3.49
N VAL A 77 -7.26 0.93 -3.98
CA VAL A 77 -8.05 -0.30 -4.06
C VAL A 77 -8.14 -0.73 -5.52
N GLU A 78 -7.81 -2.00 -5.79
CA GLU A 78 -7.99 -2.61 -7.10
C GLU A 78 -8.83 -3.86 -6.93
N VAL A 79 -9.91 -3.98 -7.69
CA VAL A 79 -10.74 -5.18 -7.73
C VAL A 79 -10.43 -5.91 -9.03
N VAL A 80 -10.03 -7.16 -8.92
CA VAL A 80 -9.61 -7.99 -10.06
C VAL A 80 -10.56 -9.17 -10.21
N GLY A 81 -11.25 -9.19 -11.32
CA GLY A 81 -12.07 -10.30 -11.76
C GLY A 81 -13.24 -10.65 -10.88
#